data_fc7dcdb18c8e4ae494f7c5318fef2133
#
_entry.id   fc7dcdb18c8e4ae494f7c5318fef2133
#
_cell.length_a   1.000
_cell.length_b   1.000
_cell.length_c   1.000
_cell.angle_alpha   90.00
_cell.angle_beta   90.00
_cell.angle_gamma   90.00
#
_symmetry.space_group_name_H-M   'P 1'
#
loop_
_entity.id
_entity.type
_entity.pdbx_description
1 polymer ?
#
loop_
_entity_poly.entity_id
_entity_poly.type
_entity_poly.pdbx_seq_one_letter_code
_entity_poly.pdbx_strand_id
1 'polypeptide(L)'
;PLVSGQARTGISDTMRPGDISSLAQSSERAFRVTFGGSMPEYRDRYWRGLILDTLDDGTWRQSGYDPYQAPGRVNVDGGVGELKPGEYDVLMEPTDQRWAFALEGSVAVSNNVIKKTDNLFRFRRPADSAVRYRLALEGGDEPAAEALLPGDARRYLQLPSEGNPRARALADELRRSSDEIPAGDSSVGDIEVIRTLLTRFREQPYFYTLRPPKMPDDGIDSLLFDEKRGFCAHYAGATTFVLRSAGIPARVVVGYQGGEGGAGNEYLIVRQY
;
A
#
# COMPACT_ATOMS: atom_id res chain seq x y z
N PRO A 1 16.02 -8.23 29.29
CA PRO A 1 14.95 -7.54 28.62
C PRO A 1 15.38 -7.35 27.17
N LEU A 2 14.83 -8.20 26.30
CA LEU A 2 15.02 -8.08 24.86
C LEU A 2 14.21 -6.89 24.42
N VAL A 3 14.86 -5.83 24.04
CA VAL A 3 14.27 -4.73 23.28
C VAL A 3 13.82 -5.35 21.94
N SER A 4 12.51 -5.51 21.79
CA SER A 4 11.89 -5.90 20.53
C SER A 4 12.42 -5.00 19.44
N GLY A 5 12.96 -5.58 18.36
CA GLY A 5 13.62 -4.86 17.29
C GLY A 5 12.70 -3.77 16.73
N GLN A 6 13.10 -2.53 16.93
CA GLN A 6 12.51 -1.42 16.19
C GLN A 6 12.70 -1.72 14.70
N ALA A 7 11.60 -1.69 13.95
CA ALA A 7 11.64 -1.84 12.51
C ALA A 7 12.66 -0.83 11.94
N ARG A 8 13.71 -1.32 11.28
CA ARG A 8 14.72 -0.49 10.61
C ARG A 8 14.19 0.16 9.33
N THR A 9 12.93 -0.06 9.00
CA THR A 9 12.24 0.54 7.86
C THR A 9 11.11 1.43 8.34
N GLY A 10 10.83 2.51 7.62
CA GLY A 10 9.67 3.39 7.86
C GLY A 10 8.31 2.74 7.62
N ILE A 11 8.26 1.41 7.35
CA ILE A 11 7.06 0.63 7.09
C ILE A 11 6.90 -0.43 8.18
N SER A 12 5.66 -0.55 8.69
CA SER A 12 5.23 -1.56 9.66
C SER A 12 4.18 -2.48 9.04
N ASP A 13 4.09 -3.72 9.52
CA ASP A 13 3.03 -4.69 9.21
C ASP A 13 1.69 -4.37 9.91
N THR A 14 1.69 -3.31 10.69
CA THR A 14 0.51 -2.76 11.36
C THR A 14 0.44 -1.25 11.16
N MET A 15 -0.76 -0.70 11.09
CA MET A 15 -1.00 0.72 10.94
C MET A 15 -2.09 1.16 11.93
N ARG A 16 -1.68 1.76 13.02
CA ARG A 16 -2.56 2.53 13.91
C ARG A 16 -2.29 4.01 13.65
N PRO A 17 -3.31 4.78 13.27
CA PRO A 17 -3.08 6.17 12.88
C PRO A 17 -2.35 7.04 13.91
N GLY A 18 -2.36 6.70 15.20
CA GLY A 18 -1.64 7.43 16.25
C GLY A 18 -0.14 7.10 16.36
N ASP A 19 0.33 5.97 15.85
CA ASP A 19 1.67 5.42 16.15
C ASP A 19 2.73 5.71 15.08
N ILE A 20 2.32 6.11 13.88
CA ILE A 20 3.21 6.16 12.68
C ILE A 20 3.98 7.48 12.54
N SER A 21 3.68 8.50 13.33
CA SER A 21 4.29 9.84 13.14
C SER A 21 5.82 9.89 13.27
N SER A 22 6.44 8.94 13.97
CA SER A 22 7.91 8.87 14.12
C SER A 22 8.61 8.16 12.95
N LEU A 23 7.94 7.19 12.33
CA LEU A 23 8.50 6.41 11.21
C LEU A 23 8.47 7.21 9.89
N ALA A 24 7.44 8.04 9.68
CA ALA A 24 7.29 8.91 8.52
C ALA A 24 8.28 10.10 8.49
N GLN A 25 9.17 10.23 9.47
CA GLN A 25 10.15 11.32 9.56
C GLN A 25 11.60 10.87 9.34
N SER A 26 11.84 9.57 9.09
CA SER A 26 13.19 9.08 8.84
C SER A 26 13.64 9.45 7.43
N SER A 27 14.75 10.18 7.30
CA SER A 27 15.40 10.48 6.04
C SER A 27 16.33 9.37 5.55
N GLU A 28 16.40 8.24 6.26
CA GLU A 28 17.23 7.11 5.87
C GLU A 28 16.77 6.53 4.53
N ARG A 29 17.73 5.94 3.82
CA ARG A 29 17.45 5.26 2.56
C ARG A 29 16.72 3.94 2.83
N ALA A 30 15.60 3.71 2.14
CA ALA A 30 14.93 2.43 2.14
C ALA A 30 15.55 1.49 1.08
N PHE A 31 15.74 1.99 -0.12
CA PHE A 31 16.34 1.24 -1.22
C PHE A 31 16.82 2.18 -2.34
N ARG A 32 17.59 1.60 -3.28
CA ARG A 32 18.02 2.24 -4.52
C ARG A 32 17.48 1.46 -5.71
N VAL A 33 17.14 2.15 -6.78
CA VAL A 33 16.62 1.53 -8.01
C VAL A 33 17.43 1.99 -9.21
N THR A 34 17.81 1.04 -10.06
CA THR A 34 18.45 1.29 -11.36
C THR A 34 17.58 0.71 -12.46
N PHE A 35 17.28 1.49 -13.49
CA PHE A 35 16.46 1.07 -14.63
C PHE A 35 17.31 0.71 -15.84
N GLY A 36 16.91 -0.32 -16.58
CA GLY A 36 17.52 -0.71 -17.86
C GLY A 36 17.00 0.08 -19.08
N GLY A 37 16.32 1.19 -18.84
CA GLY A 37 15.74 2.04 -19.87
C GLY A 37 15.18 3.32 -19.28
N SER A 38 14.09 3.86 -19.88
CA SER A 38 13.44 5.06 -19.37
C SER A 38 12.83 4.82 -17.99
N MET A 39 13.04 5.78 -17.11
CA MET A 39 12.47 5.80 -15.78
C MET A 39 10.98 6.17 -15.87
N PRO A 40 10.06 5.47 -15.18
CA PRO A 40 8.65 5.86 -15.11
C PRO A 40 8.46 7.27 -14.56
N GLU A 41 7.35 7.91 -14.87
CA GLU A 41 7.02 9.22 -14.32
C GLU A 41 6.81 9.16 -12.79
N TYR A 42 6.96 10.29 -12.09
CA TYR A 42 6.84 10.35 -10.64
C TYR A 42 5.52 9.78 -10.13
N ARG A 43 4.40 10.07 -10.80
CA ARG A 43 3.07 9.57 -10.44
C ARG A 43 2.94 8.06 -10.50
N ASP A 44 3.74 7.39 -11.38
CA ASP A 44 3.70 5.94 -11.61
C ASP A 44 4.70 5.19 -10.71
N ARG A 45 5.47 5.91 -9.87
CA ARG A 45 6.46 5.35 -8.95
C ARG A 45 5.88 5.10 -7.56
N TYR A 46 4.81 4.32 -7.47
CA TYR A 46 4.36 3.82 -6.18
C TYR A 46 4.95 2.42 -5.93
N TRP A 47 5.87 2.35 -4.98
CA TRP A 47 6.60 1.14 -4.61
C TRP A 47 5.80 0.36 -3.58
N ARG A 48 4.96 -0.54 -4.05
CA ARG A 48 4.09 -1.37 -3.24
C ARG A 48 4.92 -2.38 -2.43
N GLY A 49 4.70 -2.44 -1.11
CA GLY A 49 5.43 -3.34 -0.21
C GLY A 49 4.54 -4.39 0.43
N LEU A 50 3.41 -3.96 1.01
CA LEU A 50 2.50 -4.85 1.71
C LEU A 50 1.05 -4.33 1.66
N ILE A 51 0.13 -5.19 2.09
CA ILE A 51 -1.30 -4.88 2.20
C ILE A 51 -1.73 -5.10 3.65
N LEU A 52 -2.52 -4.17 4.17
CA LEU A 52 -3.24 -4.33 5.42
C LEU A 52 -4.72 -4.52 5.08
N ASP A 53 -5.24 -5.67 5.43
CA ASP A 53 -6.55 -6.15 4.99
C ASP A 53 -7.54 -6.40 6.13
N THR A 54 -7.08 -6.34 7.38
CA THR A 54 -7.91 -6.55 8.56
C THR A 54 -7.88 -5.31 9.44
N LEU A 55 -9.05 -4.84 9.85
CA LEU A 55 -9.20 -3.77 10.84
C LEU A 55 -9.68 -4.37 12.16
N ASP A 56 -8.88 -4.20 13.22
CA ASP A 56 -9.17 -4.67 14.56
C ASP A 56 -8.71 -3.63 15.58
N ASP A 57 -9.55 -3.27 16.52
CA ASP A 57 -9.29 -2.26 17.57
C ASP A 57 -8.61 -0.98 17.02
N GLY A 58 -9.17 -0.40 15.95
CA GLY A 58 -8.64 0.78 15.30
C GLY A 58 -7.28 0.60 14.59
N THR A 59 -6.78 -0.63 14.51
CA THR A 59 -5.49 -0.98 13.92
C THR A 59 -5.68 -1.79 12.65
N TRP A 60 -5.13 -1.31 11.54
CA TRP A 60 -5.02 -2.08 10.32
C TRP A 60 -3.84 -3.04 10.40
N ARG A 61 -4.05 -4.31 9.99
CA ARG A 61 -3.05 -5.40 10.06
C ARG A 61 -3.08 -6.24 8.80
N GLN A 62 -1.99 -6.97 8.56
CA GLN A 62 -2.02 -8.10 7.63
C GLN A 62 -2.77 -9.27 8.30
N SER A 63 -3.71 -9.91 7.59
CA SER A 63 -4.42 -11.10 8.08
C SER A 63 -3.51 -12.32 8.29
N GLY A 64 -2.29 -12.28 7.80
CA GLY A 64 -1.38 -13.43 7.79
C GLY A 64 -1.78 -14.53 6.80
N TYR A 65 -2.88 -14.35 6.07
CA TYR A 65 -3.30 -15.27 5.04
C TYR A 65 -2.32 -15.21 3.86
N ASP A 66 -1.52 -16.23 3.68
CA ASP A 66 -0.65 -16.44 2.53
C ASP A 66 -1.05 -17.75 1.85
N PRO A 67 -1.91 -17.72 0.80
CA PRO A 67 -2.37 -18.92 0.11
C PRO A 67 -1.25 -19.66 -0.62
N TYR A 68 -0.09 -19.03 -0.78
CA TYR A 68 1.06 -19.60 -1.47
C TYR A 68 2.27 -19.71 -0.55
N GLN A 69 2.29 -20.73 0.29
CA GLN A 69 3.56 -21.22 0.85
C GLN A 69 4.26 -22.03 -0.25
N ALA A 70 5.09 -21.37 -1.05
CA ALA A 70 5.88 -22.08 -2.06
C ALA A 70 6.97 -22.91 -1.36
N PRO A 71 7.00 -24.23 -1.52
CA PRO A 71 8.17 -25.03 -1.15
C PRO A 71 9.26 -24.85 -2.22
N GLY A 72 10.49 -24.67 -1.84
CA GLY A 72 11.60 -24.74 -2.80
C GLY A 72 12.89 -24.10 -2.33
N ARG A 73 13.98 -24.87 -2.38
CA ARG A 73 15.35 -24.38 -2.32
C ARG A 73 15.60 -23.51 -3.56
N VAL A 74 16.14 -22.32 -3.37
CA VAL A 74 16.56 -21.47 -4.48
C VAL A 74 17.92 -20.86 -4.18
N ASN A 75 18.79 -20.97 -5.16
CA ASN A 75 20.06 -20.30 -5.22
C ASN A 75 19.85 -18.77 -5.20
N VAL A 76 20.65 -18.07 -4.43
CA VAL A 76 20.61 -16.63 -4.24
C VAL A 76 21.45 -15.98 -5.36
N ASP A 77 20.96 -16.01 -6.60
CA ASP A 77 21.53 -15.18 -7.66
C ASP A 77 20.53 -14.06 -7.98
N GLY A 78 20.74 -12.91 -7.34
CA GLY A 78 20.09 -11.69 -7.75
C GLY A 78 20.67 -11.22 -9.07
N GLY A 79 19.93 -11.35 -10.15
CA GLY A 79 20.15 -10.87 -11.50
C GLY A 79 21.57 -10.37 -11.82
N VAL A 80 22.46 -11.26 -12.24
CA VAL A 80 23.81 -10.88 -12.70
C VAL A 80 23.70 -10.65 -14.21
N GLY A 81 24.08 -9.46 -14.67
CA GLY A 81 24.09 -9.09 -16.09
C GLY A 81 23.54 -7.70 -16.35
N GLU A 82 23.69 -7.23 -17.58
CA GLU A 82 23.17 -5.95 -18.03
C GLU A 82 21.63 -5.90 -17.94
N LEU A 83 21.08 -4.77 -17.52
CA LEU A 83 19.66 -4.53 -17.48
C LEU A 83 19.09 -4.36 -18.89
N LYS A 84 18.04 -5.09 -19.20
CA LYS A 84 17.30 -4.92 -20.45
C LYS A 84 16.28 -3.79 -20.33
N PRO A 85 15.83 -3.19 -21.45
CA PRO A 85 14.72 -2.25 -21.44
C PRO A 85 13.49 -2.87 -20.72
N GLY A 86 12.90 -2.10 -19.81
CA GLY A 86 11.79 -2.56 -18.96
C GLY A 86 12.20 -3.29 -17.67
N GLU A 87 13.45 -3.75 -17.57
CA GLU A 87 13.95 -4.32 -16.30
C GLU A 87 14.46 -3.22 -15.36
N TYR A 88 14.40 -3.52 -14.05
CA TYR A 88 15.01 -2.69 -13.03
C TYR A 88 15.55 -3.51 -11.86
N ASP A 89 16.68 -3.07 -11.32
CA ASP A 89 17.30 -3.63 -10.12
C ASP A 89 16.94 -2.77 -8.91
N VAL A 90 16.53 -3.43 -7.84
CA VAL A 90 16.33 -2.82 -6.52
C VAL A 90 17.43 -3.32 -5.59
N LEU A 91 18.16 -2.39 -4.97
CA LEU A 91 19.09 -2.66 -3.88
C LEU A 91 18.44 -2.17 -2.57
N MET A 92 17.89 -3.08 -1.80
CA MET A 92 17.16 -2.80 -0.58
C MET A 92 18.09 -2.85 0.64
N GLU A 93 17.88 -1.92 1.57
CA GLU A 93 18.55 -1.94 2.87
C GLU A 93 17.99 -3.07 3.76
N PRO A 94 18.77 -3.54 4.75
CA PRO A 94 18.31 -4.59 5.67
C PRO A 94 17.03 -4.16 6.41
N THR A 95 16.04 -5.04 6.45
CA THR A 95 14.74 -4.76 7.08
C THR A 95 14.33 -5.83 8.10
N ASP A 96 15.02 -6.98 8.09
CA ASP A 96 14.62 -8.20 8.81
C ASP A 96 13.22 -8.72 8.41
N GLN A 97 12.67 -8.19 7.30
CA GLN A 97 11.33 -8.52 6.79
C GLN A 97 11.42 -9.30 5.46
N ARG A 98 10.28 -9.82 5.03
CA ARG A 98 10.20 -10.60 3.79
C ARG A 98 9.59 -9.83 2.62
N TRP A 99 8.99 -8.66 2.82
CA TRP A 99 8.42 -7.90 1.71
C TRP A 99 9.51 -7.27 0.83
N ALA A 100 9.28 -7.28 -0.47
CA ALA A 100 10.08 -6.60 -1.45
C ALA A 100 9.22 -5.54 -2.15
N PHE A 101 9.82 -4.38 -2.43
CA PHE A 101 9.11 -3.27 -3.05
C PHE A 101 9.10 -3.40 -4.56
N ALA A 102 7.94 -3.17 -5.18
CA ALA A 102 7.77 -3.27 -6.62
C ALA A 102 6.82 -2.20 -7.15
N LEU A 103 7.03 -1.78 -8.39
CA LEU A 103 6.06 -1.01 -9.15
C LEU A 103 4.89 -1.90 -9.57
N GLU A 104 3.73 -1.29 -9.79
CA GLU A 104 2.57 -2.00 -10.32
C GLU A 104 2.89 -2.59 -11.72
N GLY A 105 2.30 -3.73 -12.04
CA GLY A 105 2.59 -4.44 -13.29
C GLY A 105 3.96 -5.10 -13.36
N SER A 106 4.67 -5.24 -12.25
CA SER A 106 5.97 -5.92 -12.24
C SER A 106 5.84 -7.44 -12.23
N VAL A 107 6.87 -8.09 -12.79
CA VAL A 107 7.12 -9.54 -12.71
C VAL A 107 8.50 -9.81 -12.16
N ALA A 108 8.69 -10.94 -11.49
CA ALA A 108 9.97 -11.34 -10.94
C ALA A 108 10.90 -11.86 -12.05
N VAL A 109 12.12 -11.32 -12.12
CA VAL A 109 13.21 -11.79 -12.97
C VAL A 109 14.21 -12.58 -12.14
N SER A 110 14.58 -12.09 -10.96
CA SER A 110 15.50 -12.80 -10.07
C SER A 110 14.80 -13.87 -9.23
N ASN A 111 15.55 -14.91 -8.86
CA ASN A 111 15.00 -16.09 -8.17
C ASN A 111 14.80 -15.91 -6.66
N ASN A 112 15.36 -14.86 -6.06
CA ASN A 112 15.27 -14.58 -4.63
C ASN A 112 13.99 -13.87 -4.21
N VAL A 113 13.19 -13.43 -5.17
CA VAL A 113 11.90 -12.77 -4.97
C VAL A 113 10.77 -13.56 -5.66
N ILE A 114 9.61 -13.60 -5.03
CA ILE A 114 8.43 -14.32 -5.51
C ILE A 114 7.27 -13.35 -5.60
N LYS A 115 6.57 -13.33 -6.75
CA LYS A 115 5.30 -12.63 -6.90
C LYS A 115 4.21 -13.38 -6.12
N LYS A 116 3.44 -12.65 -5.36
CA LYS A 116 2.26 -13.09 -4.62
C LYS A 116 1.00 -12.50 -5.25
N THR A 117 -0.16 -12.81 -4.71
CA THR A 117 -1.41 -12.13 -5.05
C THR A 117 -1.30 -10.63 -4.78
N ASP A 118 -2.20 -9.85 -5.34
CA ASP A 118 -2.31 -8.39 -5.11
C ASP A 118 -1.07 -7.59 -5.57
N ASN A 119 -0.32 -8.10 -6.55
CA ASN A 119 0.94 -7.49 -7.03
C ASN A 119 1.96 -7.26 -5.91
N LEU A 120 1.99 -8.13 -4.91
CA LEU A 120 2.99 -8.13 -3.86
C LEU A 120 4.18 -9.01 -4.23
N PHE A 121 5.34 -8.66 -3.68
CA PHE A 121 6.56 -9.44 -3.83
C PHE A 121 7.14 -9.76 -2.45
N ARG A 122 7.65 -10.97 -2.29
CA ARG A 122 8.28 -11.41 -1.04
C ARG A 122 9.60 -12.11 -1.30
N PHE A 123 10.55 -11.86 -0.43
CA PHE A 123 11.78 -12.65 -0.35
C PHE A 123 11.48 -14.04 0.21
N ARG A 124 12.25 -15.01 -0.23
CA ARG A 124 12.20 -16.37 0.32
C ARG A 124 12.70 -16.44 1.77
N ARG A 125 13.58 -15.51 2.15
CA ARG A 125 14.13 -15.34 3.51
C ARG A 125 14.00 -13.88 3.93
N PRO A 126 13.97 -13.58 5.24
CA PRO A 126 14.06 -12.19 5.70
C PRO A 126 15.31 -11.50 5.14
N ALA A 127 15.19 -10.21 4.83
CA ALA A 127 16.29 -9.38 4.38
C ALA A 127 17.10 -8.87 5.59
N ASP A 128 17.94 -9.74 6.16
CA ASP A 128 18.84 -9.45 7.30
C ASP A 128 20.10 -8.67 6.88
N SER A 129 20.35 -8.60 5.59
CA SER A 129 21.45 -7.86 4.94
C SER A 129 20.91 -7.12 3.72
N ALA A 130 21.73 -6.27 3.12
CA ALA A 130 21.35 -5.59 1.87
C ALA A 130 21.08 -6.62 0.76
N VAL A 131 19.90 -6.53 0.15
CA VAL A 131 19.44 -7.51 -0.86
C VAL A 131 19.22 -6.82 -2.20
N ARG A 132 19.83 -7.38 -3.25
CA ARG A 132 19.55 -7.00 -4.64
C ARG A 132 18.54 -7.99 -5.24
N TYR A 133 17.58 -7.48 -5.97
CA TYR A 133 16.64 -8.28 -6.77
C TYR A 133 16.29 -7.52 -8.04
N ARG A 134 15.91 -8.27 -9.08
CA ARG A 134 15.53 -7.75 -10.40
C ARG A 134 14.08 -8.05 -10.69
N LEU A 135 13.40 -7.04 -11.17
CA LEU A 135 12.03 -7.10 -11.66
C LEU A 135 11.98 -6.54 -13.09
N ALA A 136 10.91 -6.84 -13.81
CA ALA A 136 10.60 -6.24 -15.10
C ALA A 136 9.17 -5.71 -15.08
N LEU A 137 8.94 -4.58 -15.73
CA LEU A 137 7.58 -4.09 -16.01
C LEU A 137 7.02 -4.90 -17.20
N GLU A 138 5.85 -5.52 -17.04
CA GLU A 138 5.13 -6.09 -18.16
C GLU A 138 4.67 -4.93 -19.06
N GLY A 139 5.11 -4.98 -20.33
CA GLY A 139 4.74 -3.99 -21.34
C GLY A 139 3.26 -4.16 -21.72
N GLY A 140 2.43 -3.27 -21.22
CA GLY A 140 1.01 -3.16 -21.56
C GLY A 140 0.51 -1.80 -21.09
N ASP A 141 -0.39 -1.18 -21.86
CA ASP A 141 -0.89 0.18 -21.58
C ASP A 141 -1.75 0.24 -20.31
N GLU A 142 -2.21 -0.90 -19.79
CA GLU A 142 -2.81 -1.03 -18.45
C GLU A 142 -2.42 -2.37 -17.83
N PRO A 143 -2.03 -2.41 -16.55
CA PRO A 143 -1.90 -3.67 -15.84
C PRO A 143 -3.26 -4.37 -15.85
N ALA A 144 -3.29 -5.63 -16.31
CA ALA A 144 -4.51 -6.41 -16.31
C ALA A 144 -5.12 -6.39 -14.90
N ALA A 145 -6.36 -5.91 -14.79
CA ALA A 145 -7.06 -5.89 -13.53
C ALA A 145 -7.11 -7.32 -12.99
N GLU A 146 -6.41 -7.57 -11.89
CA GLU A 146 -6.41 -8.89 -11.26
C GLU A 146 -7.82 -9.14 -10.71
N ALA A 147 -8.51 -10.12 -11.27
CA ALA A 147 -9.87 -10.44 -10.84
C ALA A 147 -9.85 -10.85 -9.36
N LEU A 148 -10.68 -10.17 -8.57
CA LEU A 148 -10.78 -10.42 -7.14
C LEU A 148 -11.45 -11.77 -6.89
N LEU A 149 -10.73 -12.70 -6.25
CA LEU A 149 -11.30 -13.99 -5.89
C LEU A 149 -12.41 -13.83 -4.84
N PRO A 150 -13.45 -14.68 -4.83
CA PRO A 150 -14.56 -14.57 -3.87
C PRO A 150 -14.14 -14.59 -2.40
N GLY A 151 -13.05 -15.29 -2.06
CA GLY A 151 -12.48 -15.32 -0.72
C GLY A 151 -11.83 -13.99 -0.35
N ASP A 152 -11.16 -13.36 -1.29
CA ASP A 152 -10.51 -12.07 -1.11
C ASP A 152 -11.54 -10.95 -1.04
N ALA A 153 -12.61 -11.02 -1.83
CA ALA A 153 -13.72 -10.05 -1.75
C ALA A 153 -14.31 -9.99 -0.34
N ARG A 154 -14.58 -11.14 0.28
CA ARG A 154 -15.10 -11.20 1.66
C ARG A 154 -14.10 -10.64 2.68
N ARG A 155 -12.81 -10.96 2.53
CA ARG A 155 -11.74 -10.45 3.40
C ARG A 155 -11.63 -8.93 3.30
N TYR A 156 -11.72 -8.39 2.09
CA TYR A 156 -11.63 -6.96 1.82
C TYR A 156 -12.92 -6.18 2.12
N LEU A 157 -13.95 -6.84 2.63
CA LEU A 157 -15.16 -6.25 3.21
C LEU A 157 -15.18 -6.32 4.73
N GLN A 158 -14.20 -6.98 5.39
CA GLN A 158 -14.18 -7.15 6.83
C GLN A 158 -14.08 -5.79 7.54
N LEU A 159 -14.97 -5.56 8.49
CA LEU A 159 -15.00 -4.43 9.41
C LEU A 159 -15.42 -4.92 10.80
N PRO A 160 -15.02 -4.23 11.88
CA PRO A 160 -15.61 -4.41 13.20
C PRO A 160 -17.12 -4.20 13.14
N SER A 161 -17.88 -4.91 13.99
CA SER A 161 -19.35 -4.78 14.06
C SER A 161 -19.80 -3.40 14.56
N GLU A 162 -18.97 -2.75 15.37
CA GLU A 162 -19.27 -1.47 16.02
C GLU A 162 -18.20 -0.41 15.67
N GLY A 163 -18.47 0.82 16.09
CA GLY A 163 -17.57 1.96 15.90
C GLY A 163 -17.76 2.73 14.61
N ASN A 164 -17.38 3.98 14.64
CA ASN A 164 -17.44 4.96 13.56
C ASN A 164 -18.83 5.10 12.90
N PRO A 165 -19.89 5.38 13.67
CA PRO A 165 -21.28 5.39 13.17
C PRO A 165 -21.51 6.48 12.11
N ARG A 166 -20.82 7.61 12.18
CA ARG A 166 -20.98 8.70 11.20
C ARG A 166 -20.32 8.33 9.86
N ALA A 167 -19.18 7.62 9.87
CA ALA A 167 -18.53 7.12 8.67
C ALA A 167 -19.39 6.04 7.99
N ARG A 168 -20.07 5.18 8.75
CA ARG A 168 -21.03 4.21 8.22
C ARG A 168 -22.22 4.90 7.59
N ALA A 169 -22.80 5.91 8.26
CA ALA A 169 -23.91 6.71 7.71
C ALA A 169 -23.51 7.45 6.42
N LEU A 170 -22.26 7.97 6.35
CA LEU A 170 -21.72 8.54 5.12
C LEU A 170 -21.62 7.50 3.99
N ALA A 171 -21.17 6.29 4.29
CA ALA A 171 -21.11 5.22 3.30
C ALA A 171 -22.49 4.85 2.74
N ASP A 172 -23.50 4.76 3.61
CA ASP A 172 -24.90 4.52 3.21
C ASP A 172 -25.47 5.67 2.36
N GLU A 173 -25.12 6.91 2.67
CA GLU A 173 -25.50 8.09 1.87
C GLU A 173 -24.88 8.03 0.48
N LEU A 174 -23.55 7.80 0.40
CA LEU A 174 -22.84 7.70 -0.87
C LEU A 174 -23.39 6.56 -1.75
N ARG A 175 -23.71 5.42 -1.15
CA ARG A 175 -24.28 4.28 -1.87
C ARG A 175 -25.66 4.62 -2.42
N ARG A 176 -26.55 5.17 -1.63
CA ARG A 176 -27.89 5.57 -2.09
C ARG A 176 -27.83 6.59 -3.23
N SER A 177 -26.93 7.58 -3.14
CA SER A 177 -26.76 8.58 -4.22
C SER A 177 -26.23 7.94 -5.50
N SER A 178 -25.40 6.91 -5.42
CA SER A 178 -24.87 6.20 -6.58
C SER A 178 -25.94 5.28 -7.23
N ASP A 179 -26.85 4.72 -6.45
CA ASP A 179 -27.92 3.83 -6.95
C ASP A 179 -29.00 4.60 -7.74
N GLU A 180 -29.09 5.93 -7.59
CA GLU A 180 -29.97 6.79 -8.37
C GLU A 180 -29.47 7.00 -9.82
N ILE A 181 -28.21 6.64 -10.12
CA ILE A 181 -27.63 6.74 -11.45
C ILE A 181 -28.12 5.55 -12.28
N PRO A 182 -28.77 5.77 -13.44
CA PRO A 182 -29.20 4.68 -14.32
C PRO A 182 -27.98 3.98 -14.95
N ALA A 183 -27.42 3.03 -14.25
CA ALA A 183 -26.32 2.24 -14.74
C ALA A 183 -26.67 0.75 -14.66
N GLY A 184 -26.64 0.08 -15.79
CA GLY A 184 -26.87 -1.38 -15.85
C GLY A 184 -25.72 -2.22 -15.26
N ASP A 185 -24.70 -1.59 -14.68
CA ASP A 185 -23.51 -2.25 -14.15
C ASP A 185 -23.18 -1.70 -12.74
N SER A 186 -23.09 -2.58 -11.77
CA SER A 186 -22.73 -2.23 -10.38
C SER A 186 -21.36 -1.55 -10.25
N SER A 187 -20.45 -1.79 -11.18
CA SER A 187 -19.11 -1.17 -11.19
C SER A 187 -19.18 0.36 -11.38
N VAL A 188 -20.17 0.88 -12.10
CA VAL A 188 -20.38 2.32 -12.27
C VAL A 188 -20.78 2.98 -10.97
N GLY A 189 -21.65 2.35 -10.17
CA GLY A 189 -22.04 2.81 -8.85
C GLY A 189 -20.83 2.84 -7.89
N ASP A 190 -20.00 1.81 -7.93
CA ASP A 190 -18.77 1.75 -7.10
C ASP A 190 -17.79 2.88 -7.45
N ILE A 191 -17.57 3.13 -8.73
CA ILE A 191 -16.72 4.23 -9.21
C ILE A 191 -17.25 5.58 -8.73
N GLU A 192 -18.57 5.78 -8.75
CA GLU A 192 -19.17 7.04 -8.30
C GLU A 192 -19.03 7.24 -6.79
N VAL A 193 -19.21 6.20 -5.97
CA VAL A 193 -18.93 6.26 -4.53
C VAL A 193 -17.47 6.66 -4.28
N ILE A 194 -16.53 6.03 -4.97
CA ILE A 194 -15.09 6.35 -4.86
C ILE A 194 -14.84 7.81 -5.25
N ARG A 195 -15.37 8.23 -6.40
CA ARG A 195 -15.17 9.60 -6.92
C ARG A 195 -15.71 10.65 -5.95
N THR A 196 -16.92 10.46 -5.44
CA THR A 196 -17.56 11.39 -4.52
C THR A 196 -16.79 11.48 -3.19
N LEU A 197 -16.34 10.34 -2.64
CA LEU A 197 -15.52 10.32 -1.44
C LEU A 197 -14.19 11.05 -1.64
N LEU A 198 -13.50 10.82 -2.75
CA LEU A 198 -12.24 11.52 -3.06
C LEU A 198 -12.44 13.01 -3.32
N THR A 199 -13.54 13.40 -3.96
CA THR A 199 -13.92 14.80 -4.17
C THR A 199 -14.15 15.50 -2.84
N ARG A 200 -14.81 14.84 -1.87
CA ARG A 200 -14.98 15.36 -0.52
C ARG A 200 -13.64 15.76 0.12
N PHE A 201 -12.60 14.93 -0.01
CA PHE A 201 -11.28 15.26 0.53
C PHE A 201 -10.59 16.44 -0.17
N ARG A 202 -10.93 16.71 -1.44
CA ARG A 202 -10.36 17.82 -2.21
C ARG A 202 -11.07 19.14 -1.97
N GLU A 203 -12.38 19.12 -1.83
CA GLU A 203 -13.22 20.31 -1.77
C GLU A 203 -13.49 20.81 -0.35
N GLN A 204 -13.48 19.92 0.63
CA GLN A 204 -13.63 20.30 2.03
C GLN A 204 -12.26 20.60 2.67
N PRO A 205 -12.23 21.36 3.76
CA PRO A 205 -10.98 21.79 4.40
C PRO A 205 -10.31 20.67 5.18
N TYR A 206 -9.82 19.65 4.46
CA TYR A 206 -8.95 18.62 5.01
C TYR A 206 -7.49 19.01 4.86
N PHE A 207 -6.69 18.78 5.89
CA PHE A 207 -5.30 19.22 5.95
C PHE A 207 -4.36 18.01 6.18
N TYR A 208 -3.31 17.93 5.38
CA TYR A 208 -2.24 16.97 5.61
C TYR A 208 -1.28 17.49 6.68
N THR A 209 -1.02 16.69 7.71
CA THR A 209 -0.07 17.02 8.77
C THR A 209 0.56 15.77 9.36
N LEU A 210 1.87 15.80 9.60
CA LEU A 210 2.59 14.72 10.31
C LEU A 210 2.42 14.80 11.84
N ARG A 211 1.72 15.83 12.33
CA ARG A 211 1.42 16.02 13.76
C ARG A 211 -0.10 16.18 13.95
N PRO A 212 -0.87 15.12 13.69
CA PRO A 212 -2.31 15.17 13.88
C PRO A 212 -2.65 15.29 15.36
N PRO A 213 -3.83 15.82 15.71
CA PRO A 213 -4.35 15.76 17.05
C PRO A 213 -4.60 14.28 17.45
N LYS A 214 -4.65 14.02 18.76
CA LYS A 214 -5.09 12.71 19.23
C LYS A 214 -6.55 12.51 18.88
N MET A 215 -6.85 11.40 18.25
CA MET A 215 -8.21 11.02 17.89
C MET A 215 -8.72 9.98 18.91
N PRO A 216 -9.98 10.13 19.37
CA PRO A 216 -10.59 9.18 20.30
C PRO A 216 -10.89 7.82 19.61
N ASP A 217 -11.58 6.92 20.31
CA ASP A 217 -11.86 5.55 19.87
C ASP A 217 -12.53 5.47 18.48
N ASP A 218 -13.45 6.39 18.15
CA ASP A 218 -14.00 6.56 16.80
C ASP A 218 -13.12 7.48 15.94
N GLY A 219 -11.85 7.13 15.78
CA GLY A 219 -10.86 7.96 15.13
C GLY A 219 -11.15 8.29 13.66
N ILE A 220 -11.89 7.43 12.95
CA ILE A 220 -12.31 7.68 11.57
C ILE A 220 -13.40 8.75 11.53
N ASP A 221 -14.38 8.71 12.44
CA ASP A 221 -15.40 9.74 12.57
C ASP A 221 -14.75 11.08 12.94
N SER A 222 -13.83 11.07 13.89
CA SER A 222 -13.08 12.26 14.30
C SER A 222 -12.32 12.86 13.11
N LEU A 223 -11.62 12.07 12.31
CA LEU A 223 -10.93 12.54 11.11
C LEU A 223 -11.90 13.16 10.09
N LEU A 224 -12.99 12.44 9.78
CA LEU A 224 -13.87 12.81 8.67
C LEU A 224 -14.75 14.03 8.96
N PHE A 225 -15.09 14.28 10.23
CA PHE A 225 -16.12 15.24 10.56
C PHE A 225 -15.66 16.34 11.51
N ASP A 226 -14.69 16.05 12.38
CA ASP A 226 -14.32 16.98 13.45
C ASP A 226 -12.95 17.61 13.20
N GLU A 227 -11.88 16.83 13.22
CA GLU A 227 -10.52 17.33 13.14
C GLU A 227 -10.06 17.67 11.72
N LYS A 228 -10.45 16.88 10.74
CA LYS A 228 -10.11 17.04 9.31
C LYS A 228 -8.61 17.24 9.06
N ARG A 229 -7.76 16.74 9.95
CA ARG A 229 -6.29 16.84 9.91
C ARG A 229 -5.66 15.50 10.19
N GLY A 230 -4.80 15.05 9.28
CA GLY A 230 -4.13 13.76 9.38
C GLY A 230 -3.01 13.60 8.36
N PHE A 231 -2.39 12.45 8.33
CA PHE A 231 -1.41 12.05 7.32
C PHE A 231 -1.91 10.82 6.55
N CYS A 232 -1.09 10.28 5.63
CA CYS A 232 -1.48 9.22 4.70
C CYS A 232 -2.26 8.07 5.36
N ALA A 233 -1.81 7.58 6.53
CA ALA A 233 -2.44 6.47 7.23
C ALA A 233 -3.89 6.78 7.66
N HIS A 234 -4.17 8.00 8.13
CA HIS A 234 -5.51 8.43 8.51
C HIS A 234 -6.45 8.43 7.31
N TYR A 235 -6.03 9.06 6.20
CA TYR A 235 -6.83 9.15 4.99
C TYR A 235 -7.04 7.79 4.31
N ALA A 236 -5.97 6.98 4.22
CA ALA A 236 -6.06 5.64 3.64
C ALA A 236 -6.97 4.73 4.47
N GLY A 237 -6.82 4.74 5.80
CA GLY A 237 -7.67 3.98 6.71
C GLY A 237 -9.13 4.38 6.65
N ALA A 238 -9.42 5.70 6.67
CA ALA A 238 -10.78 6.22 6.58
C ALA A 238 -11.43 5.92 5.21
N THR A 239 -10.68 6.10 4.10
CA THR A 239 -11.15 5.74 2.76
C THR A 239 -11.51 4.27 2.69
N THR A 240 -10.61 3.38 3.13
CA THR A 240 -10.85 1.93 3.11
C THR A 240 -12.06 1.56 3.97
N PHE A 241 -12.23 2.16 5.14
CA PHE A 241 -13.38 1.93 6.02
C PHE A 241 -14.70 2.32 5.37
N VAL A 242 -14.78 3.54 4.80
CA VAL A 242 -16.00 4.03 4.15
C VAL A 242 -16.35 3.17 2.93
N LEU A 243 -15.37 2.81 2.09
CA LEU A 243 -15.60 1.94 0.94
C LEU A 243 -16.13 0.57 1.36
N ARG A 244 -15.52 -0.06 2.38
CA ARG A 244 -16.01 -1.34 2.92
C ARG A 244 -17.41 -1.22 3.51
N SER A 245 -17.71 -0.14 4.22
CA SER A 245 -19.05 0.13 4.75
C SER A 245 -20.08 0.30 3.63
N ALA A 246 -19.68 0.85 2.47
CA ALA A 246 -20.49 0.96 1.28
C ALA A 246 -20.60 -0.36 0.46
N GLY A 247 -20.00 -1.46 0.95
CA GLY A 247 -20.01 -2.76 0.27
C GLY A 247 -18.97 -2.91 -0.84
N ILE A 248 -18.01 -2.00 -0.93
CA ILE A 248 -16.93 -2.04 -1.92
C ILE A 248 -15.70 -2.70 -1.31
N PRO A 249 -15.21 -3.84 -1.83
CA PRO A 249 -13.99 -4.48 -1.37
C PRO A 249 -12.81 -3.52 -1.47
N ALA A 250 -12.14 -3.25 -0.35
CA ALA A 250 -11.02 -2.30 -0.31
C ALA A 250 -9.95 -2.75 0.68
N ARG A 251 -8.70 -2.34 0.43
CA ARG A 251 -7.55 -2.65 1.27
C ARG A 251 -6.59 -1.46 1.36
N VAL A 252 -5.86 -1.36 2.44
CA VAL A 252 -4.79 -0.39 2.58
C VAL A 252 -3.52 -0.96 1.95
N VAL A 253 -2.97 -0.28 0.97
CA VAL A 253 -1.68 -0.61 0.36
C VAL A 253 -0.60 0.26 1.00
N VAL A 254 0.45 -0.36 1.50
CA VAL A 254 1.58 0.30 2.14
C VAL A 254 2.81 0.21 1.26
N GLY A 255 3.50 1.33 1.09
CA GLY A 255 4.66 1.44 0.22
C GLY A 255 5.27 2.82 0.27
N TYR A 256 6.11 3.10 -0.72
CA TYR A 256 6.77 4.40 -0.88
C TYR A 256 6.35 5.05 -2.18
N GLN A 257 6.31 6.39 -2.20
CA GLN A 257 6.01 7.16 -3.40
C GLN A 257 7.27 7.87 -3.93
N GLY A 258 7.48 7.81 -5.24
CA GLY A 258 8.49 8.62 -5.92
C GLY A 258 9.91 8.05 -5.84
N GLY A 259 10.82 8.87 -5.34
CA GLY A 259 12.25 8.67 -5.27
C GLY A 259 13.01 9.85 -5.87
N GLU A 260 14.17 10.13 -5.30
CA GLU A 260 15.08 11.21 -5.72
C GLU A 260 16.12 10.68 -6.70
N GLY A 261 16.47 11.45 -7.75
CA GLY A 261 17.56 11.11 -8.64
C GLY A 261 18.89 11.06 -7.90
N GLY A 262 19.64 9.96 -8.08
CA GLY A 262 21.03 9.86 -7.65
C GLY A 262 21.99 10.62 -8.57
N ALA A 263 23.29 10.53 -8.30
CA ALA A 263 24.32 11.20 -9.11
C ALA A 263 24.20 10.81 -10.59
N GLY A 264 24.09 11.82 -11.46
CA GLY A 264 23.96 11.62 -12.92
C GLY A 264 22.62 11.09 -13.39
N ASN A 265 21.59 11.00 -12.54
CA ASN A 265 20.29 10.37 -12.84
C ASN A 265 20.37 8.88 -13.24
N GLU A 266 21.43 8.19 -12.89
CA GLU A 266 21.62 6.78 -13.22
C GLU A 266 20.78 5.85 -12.33
N TYR A 267 20.32 6.34 -11.17
CA TYR A 267 19.50 5.58 -10.23
C TYR A 267 18.58 6.49 -9.41
N LEU A 268 17.54 5.88 -8.82
CA LEU A 268 16.68 6.53 -7.81
C LEU A 268 17.10 6.12 -6.40
N ILE A 269 16.99 7.05 -5.47
CA ILE A 269 17.03 6.79 -4.03
C ILE A 269 15.62 6.95 -3.49
N VAL A 270 15.08 5.91 -2.88
CA VAL A 270 13.80 5.95 -2.17
C VAL A 270 14.10 5.98 -0.68
N ARG A 271 13.54 6.98 0.01
CA ARG A 271 13.73 7.19 1.44
C ARG A 271 12.52 6.74 2.24
N GLN A 272 12.69 6.67 3.57
CA GLN A 272 11.68 6.15 4.50
C GLN A 272 10.59 7.17 4.88
N TYR A 273 10.59 8.39 4.34
CA TYR A 273 9.55 9.39 4.60
C TYR A 273 8.51 9.50 3.50
#